data_14270aa3284a0b48ece3b99294682664
#
_entry.id   14270aa3284a0b48ece3b99294682664
#
_cell.length_a   1.000
_cell.length_b   1.000
_cell.length_c   1.000
_cell.angle_alpha   90.00
_cell.angle_beta   90.00
_cell.angle_gamma   90.00
#
_symmetry.space_group_name_H-M   'P 1'
#
loop_
_entity.id
_entity.type
_entity.pdbx_description
1 polymer ?
#
loop_
_entity_poly.entity_id
_entity_poly.type
_entity_poly.pdbx_seq_one_letter_code
_entity_poly.pdbx_strand_id
1 'polypeptide(L)'
;MHHDGNARALTVLYYLNGVGETWLPLADAPPRPTNGEVAMARAEKLDPDTDGVRVTGPAAGDALAFFSLDDTDGSYDWSAVHRALPSTGEKWVANHWFRIGGLGAPTPDPREDV
;
A
#
# COMPACT_ATOMS: atom_id res chain seq x y z
N MET A 1 0.98 -3.01 9.97
CA MET A 1 0.60 -3.49 8.61
C MET A 1 -0.79 -3.01 8.29
N HIS A 2 -1.02 -2.45 7.13
CA HIS A 2 -2.34 -1.99 6.77
C HIS A 2 -2.62 -2.12 5.28
N HIS A 3 -3.88 -1.95 4.89
CA HIS A 3 -4.36 -2.01 3.52
C HIS A 3 -5.24 -0.79 3.26
N ASP A 4 -5.07 -0.17 2.10
CA ASP A 4 -5.79 1.04 1.70
C ASP A 4 -7.14 0.71 1.08
N GLY A 5 -7.98 -0.04 1.80
CA GLY A 5 -9.29 -0.44 1.32
C GLY A 5 -10.26 0.72 1.11
N ASN A 6 -11.55 0.48 1.25
CA ASN A 6 -12.60 1.50 1.20
C ASN A 6 -12.76 2.12 -0.20
N ALA A 7 -12.80 1.25 -1.23
CA ALA A 7 -12.93 1.63 -2.65
C ALA A 7 -11.74 2.43 -3.22
N ARG A 8 -10.63 2.45 -2.53
CA ARG A 8 -9.39 3.05 -3.05
C ARG A 8 -8.73 2.05 -3.99
N ALA A 9 -8.83 2.28 -5.30
CA ALA A 9 -8.31 1.36 -6.31
C ALA A 9 -6.79 1.44 -6.44
N LEU A 10 -6.24 2.65 -6.38
CA LEU A 10 -4.82 2.92 -6.59
C LEU A 10 -4.32 3.86 -5.51
N THR A 11 -3.18 3.54 -4.93
CA THR A 11 -2.45 4.42 -4.02
C THR A 11 -1.17 4.87 -4.69
N VAL A 12 -0.90 6.17 -4.66
CA VAL A 12 0.38 6.75 -5.05
C VAL A 12 0.99 7.41 -3.83
N LEU A 13 2.15 6.94 -3.43
CA LEU A 13 2.89 7.44 -2.28
C LEU A 13 4.09 8.23 -2.75
N TYR A 14 4.11 9.54 -2.49
CA TYR A 14 5.21 10.42 -2.86
C TYR A 14 6.17 10.60 -1.70
N TYR A 15 7.45 10.37 -1.94
CA TYR A 15 8.51 10.63 -0.96
C TYR A 15 8.98 12.08 -1.11
N LEU A 16 8.52 12.94 -0.22
CA LEU A 16 8.75 14.39 -0.36
C LEU A 16 10.18 14.80 -0.05
N ASN A 17 10.83 14.11 0.89
CA ASN A 17 12.21 14.42 1.29
C ASN A 17 13.17 13.24 1.11
N GLY A 18 12.73 12.17 0.48
CA GLY A 18 13.59 11.01 0.22
C GLY A 18 13.95 10.20 1.46
N VAL A 19 13.23 10.35 2.55
CA VAL A 19 13.48 9.63 3.81
C VAL A 19 12.38 8.59 4.03
N GLY A 20 12.78 7.41 4.49
CA GLY A 20 11.87 6.32 4.81
C GLY A 20 11.74 5.31 3.69
N GLU A 21 11.28 4.13 4.05
CA GLU A 21 11.12 3.01 3.13
C GLU A 21 9.77 2.36 3.34
N THR A 22 9.21 1.80 2.29
CA THR A 22 7.94 1.09 2.34
C THR A 22 8.15 -0.36 1.95
N TRP A 23 7.54 -1.27 2.69
CA TRP A 23 7.65 -2.70 2.47
C TRP A 23 6.29 -3.30 2.18
N LEU A 24 6.20 -4.06 1.09
CA LEU A 24 5.02 -4.82 0.69
C LEU A 24 5.38 -6.30 0.77
N PRO A 25 5.14 -6.96 1.91
CA PRO A 25 5.64 -8.31 2.16
C PRO A 25 5.05 -9.37 1.24
N LEU A 26 3.83 -9.19 0.75
CA LEU A 26 3.12 -10.20 -0.03
C LEU A 26 3.02 -9.84 -1.52
N ALA A 27 3.65 -8.77 -1.98
CA ALA A 27 3.48 -8.27 -3.35
C ALA A 27 3.93 -9.27 -4.42
N ASP A 28 4.94 -10.10 -4.12
CA ASP A 28 5.50 -11.08 -5.02
C ASP A 28 5.33 -12.53 -4.54
N ALA A 29 4.50 -12.76 -3.54
CA ALA A 29 4.38 -14.07 -2.88
C ALA A 29 3.05 -14.75 -3.23
N PRO A 30 3.04 -15.70 -4.18
CA PRO A 30 1.85 -16.52 -4.41
C PRO A 30 1.67 -17.58 -3.31
N PRO A 31 0.45 -18.06 -3.07
CA PRO A 31 -0.79 -17.58 -3.66
C PRO A 31 -1.29 -16.29 -3.02
N ARG A 32 -2.14 -15.54 -3.73
CA ARG A 32 -2.74 -14.33 -3.16
C ARG A 32 -3.59 -14.69 -1.95
N PRO A 33 -3.47 -13.94 -0.85
CA PRO A 33 -4.36 -14.12 0.29
C PRO A 33 -5.81 -13.79 -0.10
N THR A 34 -6.75 -14.57 0.44
CA THR A 34 -8.17 -14.39 0.14
C THR A 34 -8.88 -13.51 1.16
N ASN A 35 -8.25 -13.24 2.30
CA ASN A 35 -8.81 -12.36 3.31
C ASN A 35 -7.69 -11.68 4.10
N GLY A 36 -8.07 -10.63 4.84
CA GLY A 36 -7.12 -9.81 5.58
C GLY A 36 -6.45 -10.54 6.73
N GLU A 37 -7.16 -11.44 7.40
CA GLU A 37 -6.59 -12.20 8.52
C GLU A 37 -5.45 -13.10 8.07
N VAL A 38 -5.64 -13.82 6.97
CA VAL A 38 -4.60 -14.66 6.38
C VAL A 38 -3.42 -13.81 5.92
N ALA A 39 -3.70 -12.67 5.27
CA ALA A 39 -2.67 -11.77 4.79
C ALA A 39 -1.79 -11.25 5.94
N MET A 40 -2.41 -10.77 7.02
CA MET A 40 -1.66 -10.24 8.16
C MET A 40 -0.85 -11.34 8.84
N ALA A 41 -1.41 -12.53 9.02
CA ALA A 41 -0.71 -13.65 9.65
C ALA A 41 0.52 -14.08 8.82
N ARG A 42 0.40 -14.09 7.49
CA ARG A 42 1.54 -14.41 6.61
C ARG A 42 2.61 -13.31 6.66
N ALA A 43 2.18 -12.05 6.61
CA ALA A 43 3.11 -10.92 6.59
C ALA A 43 3.93 -10.83 7.88
N GLU A 44 3.35 -11.15 9.03
CA GLU A 44 4.03 -11.10 10.32
C GLU A 44 5.18 -12.11 10.43
N LYS A 45 5.19 -13.15 9.60
CA LYS A 45 6.25 -14.17 9.59
C LYS A 45 7.40 -13.84 8.64
N LEU A 46 7.28 -12.75 7.89
CA LEU A 46 8.24 -12.38 6.87
C LEU A 46 9.24 -11.33 7.37
N ASP A 47 10.40 -11.32 6.73
CA ASP A 47 11.51 -10.43 7.08
C ASP A 47 11.68 -9.37 5.99
N PRO A 48 11.63 -8.07 6.32
CA PRO A 48 11.82 -7.00 5.33
C PRO A 48 13.17 -7.05 4.60
N ASP A 49 14.17 -7.70 5.18
CA ASP A 49 15.50 -7.78 4.57
C ASP A 49 15.60 -8.88 3.50
N THR A 50 14.69 -9.86 3.51
CA THR A 50 14.77 -11.02 2.60
C THR A 50 13.50 -11.27 1.81
N ASP A 51 12.35 -10.81 2.28
CA ASP A 51 11.05 -11.17 1.74
C ASP A 51 10.29 -9.96 1.19
N GLY A 52 9.48 -10.21 0.17
CA GLY A 52 8.58 -9.20 -0.38
C GLY A 52 9.27 -8.16 -1.25
N VAL A 53 8.55 -7.08 -1.51
CA VAL A 53 9.05 -5.94 -2.27
C VAL A 53 9.29 -4.78 -1.31
N ARG A 54 10.49 -4.23 -1.34
CA ARG A 54 10.90 -3.12 -0.47
C ARG A 54 11.39 -1.95 -1.31
N VAL A 55 10.83 -0.79 -1.07
CA VAL A 55 11.35 0.46 -1.63
C VAL A 55 12.53 0.90 -0.78
N THR A 56 13.73 0.84 -1.34
CA THR A 56 14.98 1.17 -0.63
C THR A 56 15.57 2.45 -1.18
N GLY A 57 16.06 3.30 -0.29
CA GLY A 57 16.77 4.52 -0.66
C GLY A 57 16.00 5.43 -1.61
N PRO A 58 14.73 5.75 -1.34
CA PRO A 58 13.98 6.62 -2.24
C PRO A 58 14.62 8.02 -2.28
N ALA A 59 14.57 8.65 -3.45
CA ALA A 59 14.98 10.04 -3.59
C ALA A 59 13.78 10.97 -3.38
N ALA A 60 14.04 12.22 -3.03
CA ALA A 60 12.98 13.23 -2.97
C ALA A 60 12.32 13.35 -4.35
N GLY A 61 10.99 13.28 -4.38
CA GLY A 61 10.21 13.29 -5.61
C GLY A 61 9.91 11.91 -6.20
N ASP A 62 10.52 10.84 -5.68
CA ASP A 62 10.13 9.48 -6.07
C ASP A 62 8.71 9.16 -5.62
N ALA A 63 8.05 8.29 -6.36
CA ALA A 63 6.71 7.83 -6.03
C ALA A 63 6.62 6.31 -6.14
N LEU A 64 5.84 5.72 -5.24
CA LEU A 64 5.45 4.31 -5.28
C LEU A 64 3.96 4.24 -5.57
N ALA A 65 3.59 3.47 -6.58
CA ALA A 65 2.19 3.25 -6.91
C ALA A 65 1.84 1.77 -6.78
N PHE A 66 0.70 1.47 -6.20
CA PHE A 66 0.23 0.09 -6.08
C PHE A 66 -1.30 0.04 -6.08
N PHE A 67 -1.83 -1.07 -6.61
CA PHE A 67 -3.26 -1.30 -6.66
C PHE A 67 -3.73 -1.97 -5.37
N SER A 68 -4.82 -1.48 -4.81
CA SER A 68 -5.44 -2.03 -3.59
C SER A 68 -6.64 -2.91 -3.89
N LEU A 69 -7.16 -2.87 -5.12
CA LEU A 69 -8.28 -3.68 -5.55
C LEU A 69 -7.88 -4.54 -6.74
N ASP A 70 -8.47 -5.73 -6.83
CA ASP A 70 -8.35 -6.58 -8.01
C ASP A 70 -9.20 -5.97 -9.12
N ASP A 71 -8.63 -5.79 -10.32
CA ASP A 71 -9.29 -5.16 -11.44
C ASP A 71 -10.34 -6.07 -12.14
N THR A 72 -10.34 -7.37 -11.82
CA THR A 72 -11.28 -8.31 -12.43
C THR A 72 -12.62 -8.34 -11.70
N ASP A 73 -12.65 -8.19 -10.39
CA ASP A 73 -13.87 -8.32 -9.59
C ASP A 73 -14.08 -7.19 -8.57
N GLY A 74 -13.14 -6.26 -8.46
CA GLY A 74 -13.23 -5.15 -7.51
C GLY A 74 -13.03 -5.53 -6.05
N SER A 75 -12.65 -6.77 -5.77
CA SER A 75 -12.34 -7.19 -4.40
C SER A 75 -11.00 -6.63 -3.94
N TYR A 76 -10.75 -6.64 -2.63
CA TYR A 76 -9.47 -6.21 -2.10
C TYR A 76 -8.36 -7.14 -2.54
N ASP A 77 -7.27 -6.56 -3.02
CA ASP A 77 -6.03 -7.28 -3.26
C ASP A 77 -5.21 -7.26 -1.98
N TRP A 78 -5.30 -8.33 -1.20
CA TRP A 78 -4.62 -8.42 0.08
C TRP A 78 -3.09 -8.57 -0.05
N SER A 79 -2.58 -8.80 -1.27
CA SER A 79 -1.15 -8.75 -1.50
C SER A 79 -0.58 -7.33 -1.44
N ALA A 80 -1.45 -6.32 -1.39
CA ALA A 80 -1.07 -4.91 -1.28
C ALA A 80 -0.90 -4.42 0.17
N VAL A 81 -0.95 -5.31 1.17
CA VAL A 81 -0.64 -4.90 2.54
C VAL A 81 0.79 -4.36 2.60
N HIS A 82 0.99 -3.31 3.36
CA HIS A 82 2.26 -2.60 3.40
C HIS A 82 2.54 -2.01 4.78
N ARG A 83 3.80 -1.68 5.01
CA ARG A 83 4.25 -1.07 6.24
C ARG A 83 5.39 -0.10 5.96
N ALA A 84 5.37 1.05 6.62
CA ALA A 84 6.51 1.94 6.68
C ALA A 84 7.57 1.30 7.60
N LEU A 85 8.80 1.17 7.10
CA LEU A 85 9.91 0.66 7.90
C LEU A 85 10.49 1.79 8.77
N PRO A 86 11.13 1.44 9.90
CA PRO A 86 11.79 2.44 10.73
C PRO A 86 12.80 3.26 9.92
N SER A 87 12.82 4.56 10.15
CA SER A 87 13.76 5.46 9.49
C SER A 87 14.59 6.21 10.52
N THR A 88 15.80 6.62 10.13
CA THR A 88 16.70 7.36 11.01
C THR A 88 16.45 8.86 10.99
N GLY A 89 15.59 9.34 10.11
CA GLY A 89 15.26 10.73 9.98
C GLY A 89 13.76 10.97 9.89
N GLU A 90 13.37 12.21 9.87
CA GLU A 90 11.98 12.61 9.74
C GLU A 90 11.49 12.28 8.32
N LYS A 91 10.41 11.51 8.24
CA LYS A 91 9.84 11.04 6.97
C LYS A 91 8.67 11.93 6.58
N TRP A 92 8.76 12.53 5.39
CA TRP A 92 7.67 13.30 4.79
C TRP A 92 7.19 12.61 3.53
N VAL A 93 5.94 12.15 3.55
CA VAL A 93 5.29 11.51 2.42
C VAL A 93 3.91 12.10 2.20
N ALA A 94 3.41 12.00 0.97
CA ALA A 94 2.04 12.38 0.64
C ALA A 94 1.37 11.21 -0.08
N ASN A 95 0.13 10.90 0.29
CA ASN A 95 -0.67 9.88 -0.36
C ASN A 95 -1.67 10.52 -1.30
N HIS A 96 -1.85 9.91 -2.47
CA HIS A 96 -2.93 10.23 -3.37
C HIS A 96 -3.69 8.93 -3.66
N TRP A 97 -4.98 8.91 -3.33
CA TRP A 97 -5.83 7.74 -3.57
C TRP A 97 -6.78 8.01 -4.71
N PHE A 98 -6.80 7.08 -5.67
CA PHE A 98 -7.76 7.08 -6.76
C PHE A 98 -8.86 6.09 -6.42
N ARG A 99 -10.11 6.55 -6.41
CA ARG A 99 -11.27 5.74 -6.05
C ARG A 99 -12.02 5.28 -7.28
N ILE A 100 -12.75 4.16 -7.13
CA ILE A 100 -13.70 3.72 -8.14
C ILE A 100 -14.99 4.49 -7.91
N GLY A 101 -15.33 5.39 -8.80
CA GLY A 101 -16.59 6.13 -8.77
C GLY A 101 -17.74 5.30 -9.32
N GLY A 102 -18.95 5.54 -8.81
CA GLY A 102 -20.18 4.98 -9.38
C GLY A 102 -20.49 3.52 -9.07
N LEU A 103 -19.73 2.85 -8.21
CA LEU A 103 -19.96 1.47 -7.82
C LEU A 103 -20.61 1.35 -6.44
N GLY A 104 -21.58 2.22 -6.15
CA GLY A 104 -22.21 2.25 -4.84
C GLY A 104 -21.32 2.75 -3.71
N ALA A 105 -20.16 3.26 -4.06
CA ALA A 105 -19.28 3.88 -3.08
C ALA A 105 -19.92 5.16 -2.54
N PRO A 106 -19.79 5.43 -1.23
CA PRO A 106 -20.28 6.70 -0.69
C PRO A 106 -19.53 7.88 -1.32
N THR A 107 -20.16 9.06 -1.29
CA THR A 107 -19.50 10.28 -1.73
C THR A 107 -18.18 10.45 -0.96
N PRO A 108 -17.05 10.64 -1.66
CA PRO A 108 -15.76 10.77 -0.99
C PRO A 108 -15.77 11.94 0.00
N ASP A 109 -15.14 11.75 1.14
CA ASP A 109 -14.84 12.85 2.06
C ASP A 109 -13.75 13.70 1.41
N PRO A 110 -13.97 15.02 1.22
CA PRO A 110 -12.95 15.88 0.60
C PRO A 110 -11.59 15.81 1.28
N ARG A 111 -11.54 15.47 2.56
CA ARG A 111 -10.29 15.33 3.30
C ARG A 111 -9.50 14.08 2.93
N GLU A 112 -10.13 13.10 2.31
CA GLU A 112 -9.50 11.84 1.92
C GLU A 112 -8.88 11.89 0.52
N ASP A 113 -9.22 12.90 -0.27
CA ASP A 113 -8.78 13.04 -1.65
C ASP A 113 -7.57 13.98 -1.79
N VAL A 114 -6.85 14.15 -0.72
CA VAL A 114 -5.68 15.04 -0.67
C VAL A 114 -4.39 14.25 -0.81
#